data_609d95fb46d453f26d2ff16e86cc78d0
#
_entry.id   609d95fb46d453f26d2ff16e86cc78d0
#
_cell.length_a   1.000
_cell.length_b   1.000
_cell.length_c   1.000
_cell.angle_alpha   90.00
_cell.angle_beta   90.00
_cell.angle_gamma   90.00
#
_symmetry.space_group_name_H-M   'P 1'
#
loop_
_entity.id
_entity.type
_entity.pdbx_description
1 polymer ?
#
loop_
_entity_poly.entity_id
_entity_poly.type
_entity_poly.pdbx_seq_one_letter_code
_entity_poly.pdbx_strand_id
1 'polypeptide(L)' 'MVDMNLLRYFMGKHGDKQSDLANALNIPQSALSQRMNGIVSFRQTEMDAIRKRYELSADEMLAIFFAS' A
#
# COMPACT_ATOMS: atom_id res chain seq x y z
N MET A 1 6.79 5.34 -8.87
CA MET A 1 6.09 6.22 -7.91
C MET A 1 4.82 5.56 -7.43
N VAL A 2 4.49 5.67 -6.16
CA VAL A 2 3.25 5.11 -5.62
C VAL A 2 2.07 6.02 -5.93
N ASP A 3 0.99 5.45 -6.46
CA ASP A 3 -0.28 6.15 -6.55
C ASP A 3 -1.02 5.99 -5.22
N MET A 4 -0.81 6.96 -4.34
CA MET A 4 -1.37 6.95 -3.00
C MET A 4 -2.90 6.96 -3.01
N ASN A 5 -3.51 7.67 -3.95
CA ASN A 5 -4.96 7.75 -4.03
C ASN A 5 -5.57 6.39 -4.43
N LEU A 6 -4.93 5.70 -5.35
CA LEU A 6 -5.39 4.38 -5.76
C LEU A 6 -5.22 3.36 -4.62
N LEU A 7 -4.11 3.42 -3.91
CA LEU A 7 -3.92 2.56 -2.73
C LEU A 7 -4.99 2.84 -1.68
N ARG A 8 -5.29 4.10 -1.41
CA ARG A 8 -6.36 4.48 -0.48
C ARG A 8 -7.72 3.97 -0.92
N TYR A 9 -7.98 3.95 -2.21
CA TYR A 9 -9.23 3.39 -2.75
C TYR A 9 -9.38 1.91 -2.35
N PHE A 10 -8.33 1.11 -2.53
CA PHE A 10 -8.38 -0.30 -2.16
C PHE A 10 -8.45 -0.50 -0.64
N MET A 11 -7.74 0.33 0.11
CA MET A 11 -7.86 0.33 1.57
C MET A 11 -9.30 0.59 2.01
N GLY A 12 -9.92 1.62 1.47
CA GLY A 12 -11.30 1.98 1.78
C GLY A 12 -12.29 0.88 1.39
N LYS A 13 -12.09 0.27 0.25
CA LYS A 13 -12.89 -0.85 -0.23
C LYS A 13 -12.85 -2.04 0.72
N HIS A 14 -11.69 -2.26 1.34
CA HIS A 14 -11.48 -3.34 2.32
C HIS A 14 -11.90 -2.94 3.74
N GLY A 15 -12.21 -1.68 3.95
CA GLY A 15 -12.55 -1.15 5.28
C GLY A 15 -11.34 -0.83 6.14
N ASP A 16 -10.16 -0.67 5.54
CA ASP A 16 -8.93 -0.38 6.26
C ASP A 16 -8.71 1.11 6.44
N LYS A 17 -8.34 1.49 7.66
CA LYS A 17 -7.68 2.75 7.94
C LYS A 17 -6.17 2.56 7.76
N GLN A 18 -5.44 3.68 7.72
CA GLN A 18 -3.98 3.61 7.61
C GLN A 18 -3.34 2.84 8.76
N SER A 19 -3.91 2.96 9.97
CA SER A 19 -3.45 2.18 11.13
C SER A 19 -3.62 0.67 10.92
N ASP A 20 -4.71 0.27 10.27
CA ASP A 20 -4.98 -1.15 10.02
C ASP A 20 -3.95 -1.73 9.05
N LEU A 21 -3.65 -1.00 7.97
CA LEU A 21 -2.65 -1.46 7.02
C LEU A 21 -1.25 -1.46 7.65
N ALA A 22 -0.90 -0.43 8.42
CA ALA A 22 0.39 -0.39 9.11
C ALA A 22 0.56 -1.59 10.04
N ASN A 23 -0.48 -1.94 10.80
CA ASN A 23 -0.48 -3.12 11.63
C ASN A 23 -0.30 -4.41 10.82
N ALA A 24 -0.98 -4.52 9.69
CA ALA A 24 -0.86 -5.68 8.81
C ALA A 24 0.55 -5.83 8.25
N LEU A 25 1.24 -4.73 8.01
CA LEU A 25 2.62 -4.71 7.53
C LEU A 25 3.65 -4.76 8.66
N ASN A 26 3.20 -4.71 9.90
CA ASN A 26 4.05 -4.71 11.09
C ASN A 26 5.04 -3.53 11.10
N ILE A 27 4.55 -2.34 10.74
CA ILE A 27 5.32 -1.10 10.72
C ILE A 27 4.54 0.01 11.43
N PRO A 28 5.21 1.04 11.95
CA PRO A 28 4.51 2.21 12.49
C PRO A 28 3.73 2.96 11.40
N GLN A 29 2.66 3.65 11.79
CA GLN A 29 1.89 4.48 10.85
C GLN A 29 2.75 5.54 10.16
N SER A 30 3.69 6.14 10.89
CA SER A 30 4.60 7.13 10.32
C SER A 30 5.45 6.54 9.20
N ALA A 31 5.88 5.29 9.34
CA ALA A 31 6.63 4.59 8.30
C ALA A 31 5.74 4.32 7.08
N LEU A 32 4.50 3.89 7.28
CA LEU A 32 3.57 3.68 6.18
C LEU A 32 3.30 5.00 5.44
N SER A 33 3.10 6.09 6.19
CA SER A 33 2.89 7.41 5.59
C SER A 33 4.05 7.82 4.69
N GLN A 34 5.29 7.61 5.15
CA GLN A 34 6.48 7.90 4.36
C GLN A 34 6.53 7.08 3.07
N ARG A 35 6.14 5.81 3.13
CA ARG A 35 6.10 4.94 1.95
C ARG A 35 5.01 5.37 0.98
N MET A 36 3.83 5.69 1.49
CA MET A 36 2.71 6.14 0.66
C MET A 36 3.02 7.47 -0.05
N ASN A 37 3.77 8.34 0.62
CA ASN A 37 4.16 9.65 0.06
C ASN A 37 5.43 9.58 -0.81
N GLY A 38 6.01 8.40 -1.00
CA GLY A 38 7.18 8.24 -1.85
C GLY A 38 8.50 8.67 -1.24
N ILE A 39 8.53 9.00 0.07
CA ILE A 39 9.75 9.38 0.78
C ILE A 39 10.64 8.16 0.98
N VAL A 40 10.03 7.02 1.30
CA VAL A 40 10.69 5.73 1.46
C VAL A 40 9.99 4.74 0.55
N SER A 41 10.76 3.88 -0.12
CA SER A 41 10.19 2.86 -1.00
C SER A 41 9.57 1.73 -0.19
N PHE A 42 8.46 1.18 -0.71
CA PHE A 42 7.92 -0.07 -0.17
C PHE A 42 8.90 -1.21 -0.39
N ARG A 43 9.02 -2.08 0.61
CA ARG A 43 9.78 -3.33 0.48
C ARG A 43 8.97 -4.34 -0.33
N GLN A 44 9.67 -5.27 -0.98
CA GLN A 44 9.00 -6.33 -1.75
C GLN A 44 8.03 -7.13 -0.87
N THR A 45 8.43 -7.45 0.34
CA THR A 45 7.57 -8.20 1.29
C THR A 45 6.32 -7.42 1.66
N GLU A 46 6.43 -6.11 1.77
CA GLU A 46 5.29 -5.23 2.07
C GLU A 46 4.32 -5.16 0.88
N MET A 47 4.85 -5.04 -0.33
CA MET A 47 4.02 -5.05 -1.54
C MET A 47 3.29 -6.38 -1.69
N ASP A 48 3.97 -7.49 -1.42
CA ASP A 48 3.35 -8.82 -1.47
C ASP A 48 2.23 -8.96 -0.44
N ALA A 49 2.43 -8.43 0.76
CA ALA A 49 1.40 -8.44 1.80
C ALA A 49 0.17 -7.60 1.39
N ILE A 50 0.40 -6.44 0.79
CA ILE A 50 -0.68 -5.57 0.28
C ILE A 50 -1.44 -6.29 -0.84
N ARG A 51 -0.72 -6.94 -1.75
CA ARG A 51 -1.35 -7.69 -2.84
C ARG A 51 -2.30 -8.76 -2.30
N LYS A 52 -1.85 -9.53 -1.33
CA LYS A 52 -2.65 -10.60 -0.73
C LYS A 52 -3.85 -10.05 0.04
N ARG A 53 -3.62 -8.98 0.80
CA ARG A 53 -4.66 -8.39 1.65
C ARG A 53 -5.83 -7.86 0.83
N TYR A 54 -5.55 -7.20 -0.30
CA TYR A 54 -6.58 -6.59 -1.15
C TYR A 54 -6.89 -7.40 -2.39
N GLU A 55 -6.30 -8.58 -2.53
CA GLU A 55 -6.50 -9.50 -3.66
C GLU A 55 -6.27 -8.78 -5.00
N LEU A 56 -5.14 -8.09 -5.09
CA LEU A 56 -4.82 -7.25 -6.25
C LEU A 56 -4.29 -8.08 -7.40
N SER A 57 -4.72 -7.73 -8.62
CA SER A 57 -4.15 -8.27 -9.85
C SER A 57 -2.76 -7.69 -10.12
N ALA A 58 -2.03 -8.30 -11.04
CA ALA A 58 -0.73 -7.77 -11.47
C ALA A 58 -0.86 -6.35 -12.03
N ASP A 59 -1.91 -6.09 -12.82
CA ASP A 59 -2.15 -4.76 -13.39
C ASP A 59 -2.45 -3.72 -12.30
N GLU A 60 -3.22 -4.11 -11.29
CA GLU A 60 -3.50 -3.24 -10.15
C GLU A 60 -2.24 -2.93 -9.35
N MET A 61 -1.38 -3.92 -9.15
CA MET A 61 -0.08 -3.72 -8.49
C MET A 61 0.79 -2.74 -9.28
N LEU A 62 0.86 -2.88 -10.60
CA LEU A 62 1.61 -1.96 -11.44
C LEU A 62 1.04 -0.54 -11.35
N ALA A 63 -0.28 -0.40 -11.37
CA ALA A 63 -0.94 0.90 -11.29
C ALA A 63 -0.69 1.60 -9.95
N ILE A 64 -0.61 0.85 -8.86
CA ILE A 64 -0.38 1.41 -7.52
C ILE A 64 1.09 1.75 -7.31
N PHE A 65 1.99 0.80 -7.55
CA PHE A 65 3.39 0.90 -7.10
C PHE A 65 4.34 1.42 -8.17
N PHE A 66 3.95 1.39 -9.42
CA PHE A 66 4.80 1.80 -10.53
C PHE A 66 4.09 2.83 -11.44
N ALA A 67 3.27 3.68 -10.83
CA ALA A 67 2.61 4.78 -11.53
C ALA A 67 3.66 5.74 -12.11
N SER A 68 3.44 6.18 -13.33
CA SER A 68 4.33 7.13 -14.00
C SER A 68 3.89 8.58 -13.85
#